data_03fdc303854576f376f235f8f768c55d
#
_entry.id   03fdc303854576f376f235f8f768c55d
#
_cell.length_a   1.000
_cell.length_b   1.000
_cell.length_c   1.000
_cell.angle_alpha   90.00
_cell.angle_beta   90.00
_cell.angle_gamma   90.00
#
_symmetry.space_group_name_H-M   'P 1'
#
loop_
_entity.id
_entity.type
_entity.pdbx_description
1 polymer ?
#
loop_
_entity_poly.entity_id
_entity_poly.type
_entity_poly.pdbx_seq_one_letter_code
_entity_poly.pdbx_strand_id
1 'polypeptide(L)'
;MDPSQSPPFLQLQGIHKSFGGIQALSGIDLDVREGEIHGLVGENGAGKSTLINIATGVHQPTEGKLLVRGESIRFANPHEATAAGIAVVHQEAELFAKLSLAENMLLGPGLPRGPLGWVKWGETYRIAEEALSEIGENFPVRTRAGSLSIAQRVLAQIASALHQEAKVLFLDEPTASLTDKESRTLFEQIRRLKEKGVAIVYVSHRLEEVLELSDRITVLRDGTHIWTRPRDQVSLPEMVTAMVGREMTDQYPEKRAKIGEPVFTVESLSDDEEVFEGLNLEVRSGEILGLYGLVGAGRSEFAQTLFGIRKRKNGRAHINGKPFQAKTPTQALHQGLAYLPEDRLTQGVFRELTVRENAAMAVLRRLSNLTFVSGKREKASTQRVMDQT
;
A
#
# COMPACT_ATOMS: atom_id res chain seq x y z
N MET A 1 14.51 26.21 -17.73
CA MET A 1 13.15 26.76 -17.99
C MET A 1 12.36 26.55 -16.72
N ASP A 2 11.58 27.52 -16.32
CA ASP A 2 10.72 27.41 -15.15
C ASP A 2 9.63 26.36 -15.46
N PRO A 3 9.54 25.23 -14.70
CA PRO A 3 8.54 24.18 -14.94
C PRO A 3 7.10 24.71 -14.89
N SER A 4 6.88 25.86 -14.25
CA SER A 4 5.56 26.49 -14.13
C SER A 4 4.98 26.99 -15.46
N GLN A 5 5.80 27.15 -16.50
CA GLN A 5 5.40 27.69 -17.82
C GLN A 5 5.26 26.62 -18.92
N SER A 6 5.65 25.37 -18.66
CA SER A 6 5.48 24.30 -19.64
C SER A 6 4.00 23.83 -19.72
N PRO A 7 3.47 23.59 -20.93
CA PRO A 7 2.11 23.03 -21.04
C PRO A 7 2.06 21.65 -20.37
N PRO A 8 0.96 21.31 -19.69
CA PRO A 8 0.81 20.02 -19.04
C PRO A 8 0.90 18.87 -20.06
N PHE A 9 1.63 17.80 -19.71
CA PHE A 9 1.64 16.58 -20.51
C PHE A 9 0.33 15.81 -20.32
N LEU A 10 -0.14 15.69 -19.07
CA LEU A 10 -1.38 15.01 -18.70
C LEU A 10 -2.30 15.99 -17.98
N GLN A 11 -3.58 16.01 -18.35
CA GLN A 11 -4.62 16.75 -17.65
C GLN A 11 -5.86 15.88 -17.44
N LEU A 12 -6.37 15.90 -16.24
CA LEU A 12 -7.67 15.37 -15.87
C LEU A 12 -8.56 16.58 -15.57
N GLN A 13 -9.69 16.72 -16.26
CA GLN A 13 -10.56 17.88 -16.17
C GLN A 13 -11.98 17.46 -15.78
N GLY A 14 -12.46 17.96 -14.63
CA GLY A 14 -13.80 17.72 -14.13
C GLY A 14 -14.10 16.21 -13.96
N ILE A 15 -13.17 15.43 -13.47
CA ILE A 15 -13.30 13.97 -13.37
C ILE A 15 -14.31 13.58 -12.29
N HIS A 16 -15.38 12.91 -12.71
CA HIS A 16 -16.33 12.24 -11.83
C HIS A 16 -16.22 10.73 -11.98
N LYS A 17 -16.40 9.98 -10.89
CA LYS A 17 -16.45 8.52 -10.89
C LYS A 17 -17.39 8.00 -9.83
N SER A 18 -18.34 7.14 -10.26
CA SER A 18 -19.24 6.43 -9.35
C SER A 18 -19.11 4.93 -9.53
N PHE A 19 -19.25 4.18 -8.44
CA PHE A 19 -19.30 2.73 -8.40
C PHE A 19 -20.56 2.30 -7.63
N GLY A 20 -21.49 1.59 -8.32
CA GLY A 20 -22.69 1.09 -7.65
C GLY A 20 -23.52 2.14 -6.91
N GLY A 21 -23.52 3.39 -7.37
CA GLY A 21 -24.23 4.51 -6.74
C GLY A 21 -23.42 5.28 -5.69
N ILE A 22 -22.20 4.82 -5.36
CA ILE A 22 -21.28 5.54 -4.44
C ILE A 22 -20.35 6.39 -5.29
N GLN A 23 -20.31 7.70 -5.00
CA GLN A 23 -19.42 8.64 -5.68
C GLN A 23 -18.02 8.57 -5.10
N ALA A 24 -17.06 8.11 -5.90
CA ALA A 24 -15.66 8.00 -5.50
C ALA A 24 -14.83 9.24 -5.87
N LEU A 25 -15.21 9.95 -6.96
CA LEU A 25 -14.59 11.22 -7.37
C LEU A 25 -15.67 12.20 -7.81
N SER A 26 -15.51 13.48 -7.47
CA SER A 26 -16.45 14.57 -7.75
C SER A 26 -15.73 15.80 -8.28
N GLY A 27 -15.67 15.94 -9.62
CA GLY A 27 -15.15 17.14 -10.28
C GLY A 27 -13.65 17.36 -10.03
N ILE A 28 -12.81 16.31 -10.12
CA ILE A 28 -11.37 16.43 -9.89
C ILE A 28 -10.66 17.02 -11.10
N ASP A 29 -9.86 18.04 -10.85
CA ASP A 29 -8.90 18.60 -11.78
C ASP A 29 -7.48 18.26 -11.31
N LEU A 30 -6.64 17.75 -12.22
CA LEU A 30 -5.23 17.49 -12.01
C LEU A 30 -4.47 17.76 -13.29
N ASP A 31 -3.38 18.53 -13.23
CA ASP A 31 -2.44 18.74 -14.33
C ASP A 31 -1.03 18.28 -13.90
N VAL A 32 -0.35 17.57 -14.79
CA VAL A 32 1.00 17.04 -14.59
C VAL A 32 1.89 17.51 -15.74
N ARG A 33 3.05 18.10 -15.42
CA ARG A 33 3.97 18.72 -16.37
C ARG A 33 5.23 17.90 -16.55
N GLU A 34 5.85 17.98 -17.72
CA GLU A 34 7.13 17.30 -17.96
C GLU A 34 8.21 17.81 -17.01
N GLY A 35 9.01 16.90 -16.44
CA GLY A 35 10.06 17.25 -15.49
C GLY A 35 9.56 17.79 -14.14
N GLU A 36 8.33 17.48 -13.76
CA GLU A 36 7.70 17.82 -12.48
C GLU A 36 7.60 16.59 -11.58
N ILE A 37 7.82 16.76 -10.30
CA ILE A 37 7.37 15.80 -9.27
C ILE A 37 6.12 16.40 -8.63
N HIS A 38 4.98 15.82 -8.90
CA HIS A 38 3.68 16.24 -8.40
C HIS A 38 3.24 15.34 -7.24
N GLY A 39 3.18 15.87 -6.03
CA GLY A 39 2.68 15.17 -4.86
C GLY A 39 1.15 15.06 -4.89
N LEU A 40 0.63 13.85 -4.70
CA LEU A 40 -0.81 13.61 -4.57
C LEU A 40 -1.10 13.00 -3.20
N VAL A 41 -1.76 13.76 -2.33
CA VAL A 41 -2.03 13.36 -0.95
C VAL A 41 -3.53 13.36 -0.63
N GLY A 42 -3.90 12.63 0.42
CA GLY A 42 -5.27 12.50 0.91
C GLY A 42 -5.39 11.29 1.83
N GLU A 43 -6.40 11.24 2.67
CA GLU A 43 -6.68 10.08 3.52
C GLU A 43 -7.00 8.82 2.70
N ASN A 44 -7.04 7.67 3.37
CA ASN A 44 -7.55 6.44 2.76
C ASN A 44 -9.01 6.64 2.37
N GLY A 45 -9.35 6.30 1.11
CA GLY A 45 -10.67 6.56 0.57
C GLY A 45 -10.86 7.94 -0.07
N ALA A 46 -9.88 8.85 -0.03
CA ALA A 46 -9.96 10.17 -0.67
C ALA A 46 -10.03 10.14 -2.22
N GLY A 47 -9.93 8.96 -2.84
CA GLY A 47 -10.05 8.81 -4.29
C GLY A 47 -8.74 8.73 -5.07
N LYS A 48 -7.57 8.78 -4.41
CA LYS A 48 -6.26 8.75 -5.07
C LYS A 48 -6.09 7.59 -6.05
N SER A 49 -6.27 6.35 -5.59
CA SER A 49 -6.12 5.16 -6.44
C SER A 49 -7.18 5.11 -7.54
N THR A 50 -8.39 5.63 -7.31
CA THR A 50 -9.41 5.76 -8.35
C THR A 50 -8.97 6.73 -9.45
N LEU A 51 -8.36 7.87 -9.06
CA LEU A 51 -7.84 8.86 -10.00
C LEU A 51 -6.68 8.28 -10.82
N ILE A 52 -5.74 7.56 -10.18
CA ILE A 52 -4.66 6.84 -10.85
C ILE A 52 -5.21 5.82 -11.85
N ASN A 53 -6.19 5.01 -11.44
CA ASN A 53 -6.82 4.01 -12.29
C ASN A 53 -7.54 4.61 -13.50
N ILE A 54 -8.04 5.84 -13.39
CA ILE A 54 -8.60 6.56 -14.55
C ILE A 54 -7.48 7.06 -15.44
N ALA A 55 -6.44 7.68 -14.89
CA ALA A 55 -5.30 8.18 -15.64
C ALA A 55 -4.57 7.07 -16.42
N THR A 56 -4.54 5.86 -15.88
CA THR A 56 -3.89 4.68 -16.46
C THR A 56 -4.81 3.75 -17.23
N GLY A 57 -6.07 4.16 -17.48
CA GLY A 57 -7.01 3.41 -18.34
C GLY A 57 -7.62 2.14 -17.75
N VAL A 58 -7.41 1.87 -16.43
CA VAL A 58 -8.08 0.76 -15.71
C VAL A 58 -9.57 1.04 -15.55
N HIS A 59 -9.91 2.31 -15.30
CA HIS A 59 -11.29 2.76 -15.19
C HIS A 59 -11.60 3.89 -16.16
N GLN A 60 -12.84 3.92 -16.64
CA GLN A 60 -13.36 5.07 -17.38
C GLN A 60 -13.96 6.07 -16.39
N PRO A 61 -13.76 7.39 -16.56
CA PRO A 61 -14.51 8.39 -15.81
C PRO A 61 -16.00 8.29 -16.15
N THR A 62 -16.88 8.64 -15.20
CA THR A 62 -18.32 8.77 -15.47
C THR A 62 -18.59 10.06 -16.24
N GLU A 63 -17.91 11.15 -15.85
CA GLU A 63 -17.92 12.45 -16.51
C GLU A 63 -16.52 13.06 -16.44
N GLY A 64 -16.27 14.07 -17.27
CA GLY A 64 -14.97 14.73 -17.37
C GLY A 64 -14.15 14.26 -18.56
N LYS A 65 -12.93 14.80 -18.68
CA LYS A 65 -12.04 14.56 -19.82
C LYS A 65 -10.62 14.29 -19.34
N LEU A 66 -9.97 13.37 -20.05
CA LEU A 66 -8.53 13.13 -19.98
C LEU A 66 -7.87 13.75 -21.22
N LEU A 67 -6.81 14.53 -21.04
CA LEU A 67 -6.06 15.09 -22.15
C LEU A 67 -4.59 14.71 -22.01
N VAL A 68 -3.98 14.29 -23.12
CA VAL A 68 -2.54 14.05 -23.24
C VAL A 68 -2.01 15.04 -24.28
N ARG A 69 -1.06 15.89 -23.87
CA ARG A 69 -0.52 16.99 -24.69
C ARG A 69 -1.61 17.91 -25.28
N GLY A 70 -2.69 18.12 -24.53
CA GLY A 70 -3.81 18.96 -24.94
C GLY A 70 -4.86 18.26 -25.82
N GLU A 71 -4.61 17.04 -26.27
CA GLU A 71 -5.58 16.25 -27.05
C GLU A 71 -6.43 15.38 -26.13
N SER A 72 -7.77 15.45 -26.31
CA SER A 72 -8.69 14.62 -25.51
C SER A 72 -8.56 13.16 -25.92
N ILE A 73 -8.27 12.31 -24.95
CA ILE A 73 -8.08 10.88 -25.16
C ILE A 73 -8.98 10.07 -24.23
N ARG A 74 -9.28 8.84 -24.63
CA ARG A 74 -10.01 7.86 -23.82
C ARG A 74 -9.33 6.52 -23.98
N PHE A 75 -8.67 6.05 -22.94
CA PHE A 75 -8.00 4.74 -22.94
C PHE A 75 -9.02 3.63 -22.75
N ALA A 76 -9.09 2.67 -23.65
CA ALA A 76 -9.93 1.49 -23.50
C ALA A 76 -9.36 0.49 -22.48
N ASN A 77 -8.05 0.52 -22.25
CA ASN A 77 -7.31 -0.38 -21.37
C ASN A 77 -5.95 0.23 -20.97
N PRO A 78 -5.26 -0.33 -19.96
CA PRO A 78 -3.96 0.18 -19.50
C PRO A 78 -2.85 0.15 -20.56
N HIS A 79 -2.93 -0.75 -21.52
CA HIS A 79 -1.92 -0.83 -22.59
C HIS A 79 -1.92 0.42 -23.48
N GLU A 80 -3.10 0.99 -23.74
CA GLU A 80 -3.22 2.25 -24.49
C GLU A 80 -2.65 3.43 -23.70
N ALA A 81 -2.83 3.46 -22.38
CA ALA A 81 -2.21 4.48 -21.52
C ALA A 81 -0.68 4.38 -21.54
N THR A 82 -0.15 3.15 -21.45
CA THR A 82 1.30 2.91 -21.55
C THR A 82 1.84 3.35 -22.91
N ALA A 83 1.15 3.02 -24.00
CA ALA A 83 1.52 3.46 -25.35
C ALA A 83 1.47 4.99 -25.52
N ALA A 84 0.64 5.69 -24.76
CA ALA A 84 0.58 7.14 -24.69
C ALA A 84 1.66 7.75 -23.74
N GLY A 85 2.51 6.92 -23.14
CA GLY A 85 3.58 7.34 -22.24
C GLY A 85 3.16 7.50 -20.77
N ILE A 86 2.06 6.88 -20.33
CA ILE A 86 1.60 6.93 -18.94
C ILE A 86 1.74 5.55 -18.31
N ALA A 87 2.53 5.46 -17.23
CA ALA A 87 2.76 4.21 -16.51
C ALA A 87 2.50 4.36 -15.02
N VAL A 88 2.30 3.22 -14.34
CA VAL A 88 2.11 3.17 -12.88
C VAL A 88 3.00 2.10 -12.27
N VAL A 89 3.59 2.42 -11.14
CA VAL A 89 4.24 1.48 -10.22
C VAL A 89 3.36 1.39 -8.98
N HIS A 90 2.74 0.23 -8.79
CA HIS A 90 1.83 -0.02 -7.68
C HIS A 90 2.56 -0.30 -6.37
N GLN A 91 1.89 -0.04 -5.25
CA GLN A 91 2.38 -0.25 -3.87
C GLN A 91 2.90 -1.67 -3.63
N GLU A 92 2.18 -2.69 -4.09
CA GLU A 92 2.69 -4.04 -4.16
C GLU A 92 3.33 -4.22 -5.53
N ALA A 93 4.67 -4.25 -5.57
CA ALA A 93 5.40 -4.54 -6.79
C ALA A 93 5.05 -5.97 -7.26
N GLU A 94 3.88 -6.12 -7.93
CA GLU A 94 3.34 -7.38 -8.43
C GLU A 94 4.20 -7.89 -9.58
N LEU A 95 5.34 -8.47 -9.22
CA LEU A 95 6.15 -9.25 -10.16
C LEU A 95 5.80 -10.74 -10.03
N PHE A 96 5.78 -11.43 -11.13
CA PHE A 96 5.64 -12.89 -11.15
C PHE A 96 6.87 -13.52 -10.49
N ALA A 97 6.75 -13.92 -9.23
CA ALA A 97 7.85 -14.35 -8.37
C ALA A 97 8.70 -15.52 -8.95
N LYS A 98 8.06 -16.36 -9.76
CA LYS A 98 8.71 -17.55 -10.40
C LYS A 98 9.48 -17.21 -11.68
N LEU A 99 9.18 -16.08 -12.31
CA LEU A 99 9.86 -15.60 -13.51
C LEU A 99 11.12 -14.84 -13.15
N SER A 100 12.07 -14.78 -14.10
CA SER A 100 13.23 -13.90 -13.97
C SER A 100 12.83 -12.42 -14.02
N LEU A 101 13.71 -11.55 -13.57
CA LEU A 101 13.49 -10.12 -13.65
C LEU A 101 13.30 -9.66 -15.10
N ALA A 102 14.15 -10.13 -16.02
CA ALA A 102 14.03 -9.79 -17.44
C ALA A 102 12.68 -10.20 -18.05
N GLU A 103 12.18 -11.39 -17.70
CA GLU A 103 10.83 -11.80 -18.10
C GLU A 103 9.79 -10.86 -17.58
N ASN A 104 9.83 -10.49 -16.30
CA ASN A 104 8.89 -9.55 -15.72
C ASN A 104 8.92 -8.18 -16.40
N MET A 105 10.10 -7.64 -16.64
CA MET A 105 10.27 -6.31 -17.27
C MET A 105 9.72 -6.26 -18.69
N LEU A 106 9.76 -7.38 -19.43
CA LEU A 106 9.37 -7.43 -20.84
C LEU A 106 8.03 -8.12 -21.10
N LEU A 107 7.29 -8.53 -20.07
CA LEU A 107 5.96 -9.12 -20.24
C LEU A 107 4.98 -8.17 -20.95
N GLY A 108 4.99 -6.88 -20.60
CA GLY A 108 4.12 -5.86 -21.19
C GLY A 108 4.45 -5.58 -22.66
N PRO A 109 5.69 -5.16 -22.99
CA PRO A 109 6.10 -4.87 -24.38
C PRO A 109 6.23 -6.11 -25.25
N GLY A 110 6.35 -7.28 -24.62
CA GLY A 110 6.54 -8.55 -25.30
C GLY A 110 7.99 -9.00 -25.39
N LEU A 111 8.20 -10.30 -25.18
CA LEU A 111 9.53 -10.91 -25.28
C LEU A 111 10.00 -10.93 -26.75
N PRO A 112 11.25 -10.55 -27.04
CA PRO A 112 11.83 -10.66 -28.38
C PRO A 112 11.74 -12.08 -28.92
N ARG A 113 11.21 -12.23 -30.14
CA ARG A 113 10.99 -13.54 -30.77
C ARG A 113 11.74 -13.67 -32.08
N GLY A 114 12.19 -14.88 -32.38
CA GLY A 114 12.75 -15.27 -33.67
C GLY A 114 11.65 -15.63 -34.68
N PRO A 115 12.04 -15.94 -35.96
CA PRO A 115 11.11 -16.19 -37.04
C PRO A 115 10.12 -17.35 -36.78
N LEU A 116 10.50 -18.32 -35.94
CA LEU A 116 9.69 -19.50 -35.58
C LEU A 116 8.97 -19.31 -34.21
N GLY A 117 8.96 -18.09 -33.65
CA GLY A 117 8.25 -17.77 -32.42
C GLY A 117 9.00 -18.06 -31.11
N TRP A 118 10.19 -18.64 -31.16
CA TRP A 118 10.99 -18.86 -29.95
C TRP A 118 11.51 -17.56 -29.36
N VAL A 119 11.64 -17.52 -28.05
CA VAL A 119 12.15 -16.35 -27.32
C VAL A 119 13.66 -16.23 -27.51
N LYS A 120 14.13 -15.04 -27.89
CA LYS A 120 15.54 -14.70 -27.98
C LYS A 120 16.09 -14.27 -26.62
N TRP A 121 16.41 -15.21 -25.77
CA TRP A 121 16.84 -14.96 -24.39
C TRP A 121 18.02 -14.00 -24.26
N GLY A 122 19.02 -14.10 -25.15
CA GLY A 122 20.18 -13.19 -25.14
C GLY A 122 19.75 -11.73 -25.36
N GLU A 123 18.82 -11.49 -26.28
CA GLU A 123 18.27 -10.15 -26.55
C GLU A 123 17.38 -9.67 -25.38
N THR A 124 16.56 -10.57 -24.84
CA THR A 124 15.73 -10.30 -23.64
C THR A 124 16.57 -9.83 -22.46
N TYR A 125 17.67 -10.52 -22.16
CA TYR A 125 18.53 -10.14 -21.04
C TYR A 125 19.27 -8.81 -21.31
N ARG A 126 19.77 -8.59 -22.53
CA ARG A 126 20.44 -7.36 -22.90
C ARG A 126 19.53 -6.14 -22.75
N ILE A 127 18.27 -6.24 -23.23
CA ILE A 127 17.28 -5.16 -23.09
C ILE A 127 17.00 -4.86 -21.62
N ALA A 128 16.82 -5.87 -20.78
CA ALA A 128 16.59 -5.68 -19.36
C ALA A 128 17.79 -5.07 -18.62
N GLU A 129 19.03 -5.46 -18.99
CA GLU A 129 20.26 -4.89 -18.45
C GLU A 129 20.43 -3.42 -18.86
N GLU A 130 20.14 -3.08 -20.12
CA GLU A 130 20.15 -1.70 -20.62
C GLU A 130 19.14 -0.82 -19.88
N ALA A 131 17.90 -1.30 -19.73
CA ALA A 131 16.85 -0.57 -19.00
C ALA A 131 17.22 -0.33 -17.52
N LEU A 132 17.84 -1.27 -16.83
CA LEU A 132 18.35 -1.06 -15.47
C LEU A 132 19.50 -0.04 -15.45
N SER A 133 20.41 -0.13 -16.41
CA SER A 133 21.54 0.79 -16.53
C SER A 133 21.10 2.23 -16.76
N GLU A 134 19.98 2.47 -17.47
CA GLU A 134 19.41 3.80 -17.68
C GLU A 134 19.01 4.50 -16.38
N ILE A 135 18.61 3.74 -15.37
CA ILE A 135 18.32 4.26 -14.03
C ILE A 135 19.53 4.16 -13.09
N GLY A 136 20.71 3.74 -13.60
CA GLY A 136 21.94 3.64 -12.81
C GLY A 136 22.01 2.42 -11.91
N GLU A 137 21.20 1.40 -12.18
CA GLU A 137 21.15 0.14 -11.42
C GLU A 137 21.80 -1.01 -12.22
N ASN A 138 22.38 -1.96 -11.49
CA ASN A 138 23.06 -3.11 -12.10
C ASN A 138 22.92 -4.35 -11.19
N PHE A 139 21.77 -5.00 -11.24
CA PHE A 139 21.58 -6.27 -10.57
C PHE A 139 21.15 -7.37 -11.55
N PRO A 140 21.43 -8.67 -11.25
CA PRO A 140 21.32 -9.75 -12.23
C PRO A 140 19.88 -9.94 -12.74
N VAL A 141 19.64 -9.66 -14.02
CA VAL A 141 18.33 -9.74 -14.67
C VAL A 141 17.80 -11.18 -14.81
N ARG A 142 18.66 -12.19 -14.66
CA ARG A 142 18.28 -13.61 -14.66
C ARG A 142 17.78 -14.12 -13.32
N THR A 143 17.92 -13.30 -12.26
CA THR A 143 17.46 -13.63 -10.91
C THR A 143 15.94 -13.70 -10.89
N ARG A 144 15.37 -14.68 -10.18
CA ARG A 144 13.92 -14.77 -9.98
C ARG A 144 13.40 -13.57 -9.18
N ALA A 145 12.33 -12.96 -9.67
CA ALA A 145 11.75 -11.77 -9.03
C ALA A 145 11.38 -12.01 -7.56
N GLY A 146 10.99 -13.24 -7.19
CA GLY A 146 10.67 -13.59 -5.80
C GLY A 146 11.83 -13.48 -4.81
N SER A 147 13.10 -13.52 -5.28
CA SER A 147 14.29 -13.40 -4.43
C SER A 147 14.86 -11.96 -4.36
N LEU A 148 14.27 -11.02 -5.10
CA LEU A 148 14.68 -9.61 -5.07
C LEU A 148 14.13 -8.92 -3.82
N SER A 149 14.87 -7.93 -3.29
CA SER A 149 14.35 -7.03 -2.27
C SER A 149 13.17 -6.20 -2.82
N ILE A 150 12.35 -5.64 -1.95
CA ILE A 150 11.23 -4.79 -2.35
C ILE A 150 11.74 -3.58 -3.14
N ALA A 151 12.83 -2.96 -2.68
CA ALA A 151 13.46 -1.85 -3.38
C ALA A 151 13.88 -2.22 -4.81
N GLN A 152 14.52 -3.37 -5.00
CA GLN A 152 14.90 -3.86 -6.33
C GLN A 152 13.70 -4.09 -7.25
N ARG A 153 12.58 -4.57 -6.71
CA ARG A 153 11.34 -4.77 -7.47
C ARG A 153 10.74 -3.43 -7.94
N VAL A 154 10.70 -2.43 -7.05
CA VAL A 154 10.23 -1.07 -7.41
C VAL A 154 11.11 -0.47 -8.49
N LEU A 155 12.44 -0.52 -8.33
CA LEU A 155 13.39 -0.01 -9.34
C LEU A 155 13.26 -0.73 -10.68
N ALA A 156 13.05 -2.04 -10.67
CA ALA A 156 12.82 -2.82 -11.89
C ALA A 156 11.52 -2.41 -12.62
N GLN A 157 10.45 -2.12 -11.89
CA GLN A 157 9.21 -1.62 -12.51
C GLN A 157 9.40 -0.22 -13.10
N ILE A 158 10.14 0.66 -12.42
CA ILE A 158 10.52 1.97 -12.95
C ILE A 158 11.32 1.81 -14.25
N ALA A 159 12.35 0.95 -14.24
CA ALA A 159 13.16 0.67 -15.43
C ALA A 159 12.32 0.12 -16.60
N SER A 160 11.39 -0.80 -16.30
CA SER A 160 10.47 -1.34 -17.30
C SER A 160 9.55 -0.27 -17.90
N ALA A 161 9.02 0.63 -17.08
CA ALA A 161 8.16 1.73 -17.52
C ALA A 161 8.94 2.72 -18.43
N LEU A 162 10.17 3.05 -18.07
CA LEU A 162 11.03 3.92 -18.87
C LEU A 162 11.43 3.29 -20.20
N HIS A 163 11.75 2.00 -20.20
CA HIS A 163 12.01 1.25 -21.43
C HIS A 163 10.80 1.28 -22.39
N GLN A 164 9.57 1.42 -21.86
CA GLN A 164 8.35 1.63 -22.61
C GLN A 164 8.08 3.12 -22.91
N GLU A 165 9.09 3.97 -22.82
CA GLU A 165 9.04 5.42 -23.12
C GLU A 165 8.05 6.20 -22.25
N ALA A 166 7.84 5.78 -21.00
CA ALA A 166 6.98 6.51 -20.07
C ALA A 166 7.43 7.97 -19.90
N LYS A 167 6.50 8.90 -20.07
CA LYS A 167 6.67 10.34 -19.86
C LYS A 167 6.04 10.80 -18.54
N VAL A 168 5.01 10.09 -18.09
CA VAL A 168 4.38 10.28 -16.79
C VAL A 168 4.41 8.95 -16.03
N LEU A 169 4.95 8.99 -14.82
CA LEU A 169 5.08 7.83 -13.95
C LEU A 169 4.31 8.08 -12.64
N PHE A 170 3.27 7.33 -12.40
CA PHE A 170 2.58 7.29 -11.12
C PHE A 170 3.31 6.32 -10.18
N LEU A 171 3.73 6.79 -9.02
CA LEU A 171 4.34 6.00 -7.95
C LEU A 171 3.37 5.96 -6.77
N ASP A 172 2.66 4.83 -6.60
CA ASP A 172 1.65 4.66 -5.56
C ASP A 172 2.28 3.99 -4.33
N GLU A 173 2.56 4.79 -3.29
CA GLU A 173 3.19 4.39 -2.01
C GLU A 173 4.49 3.57 -2.17
N PRO A 174 5.46 4.00 -2.99
CA PRO A 174 6.61 3.17 -3.35
C PRO A 174 7.55 2.88 -2.18
N THR A 175 7.45 3.61 -1.08
CA THR A 175 8.32 3.51 0.12
C THR A 175 7.66 2.77 1.29
N ALA A 176 6.41 2.34 1.18
CA ALA A 176 5.63 1.77 2.30
C ALA A 176 6.35 0.62 3.04
N SER A 177 7.11 -0.19 2.31
CA SER A 177 7.84 -1.36 2.85
C SER A 177 9.36 -1.24 2.70
N LEU A 178 9.89 -0.03 2.46
CA LEU A 178 11.32 0.23 2.32
C LEU A 178 11.93 0.73 3.64
N THR A 179 13.19 0.41 3.83
CA THR A 179 14.02 1.04 4.87
C THR A 179 14.34 2.49 4.48
N ASP A 180 14.71 3.32 5.46
CA ASP A 180 15.11 4.73 5.19
C ASP A 180 16.26 4.84 4.19
N LYS A 181 17.20 3.90 4.21
CA LYS A 181 18.32 3.86 3.25
C LYS A 181 17.83 3.57 1.83
N GLU A 182 16.94 2.59 1.68
CA GLU A 182 16.35 2.24 0.37
C GLU A 182 15.48 3.36 -0.18
N SER A 183 14.70 4.02 0.70
CA SER A 183 13.89 5.19 0.34
C SER A 183 14.76 6.34 -0.19
N ARG A 184 15.89 6.63 0.45
CA ARG A 184 16.83 7.66 -0.04
C ARG A 184 17.39 7.31 -1.43
N THR A 185 17.76 6.06 -1.66
CA THR A 185 18.23 5.62 -2.98
C THR A 185 17.13 5.81 -4.04
N LEU A 186 15.89 5.44 -3.72
CA LEU A 186 14.74 5.66 -4.60
C LEU A 186 14.53 7.16 -4.88
N PHE A 187 14.66 8.04 -3.88
CA PHE A 187 14.52 9.50 -4.05
C PHE A 187 15.59 10.09 -4.99
N GLU A 188 16.81 9.59 -4.90
CA GLU A 188 17.87 9.98 -5.85
C GLU A 188 17.50 9.59 -7.29
N GLN A 189 16.95 8.39 -7.49
CA GLN A 189 16.49 7.95 -8.81
C GLN A 189 15.32 8.79 -9.31
N ILE A 190 14.35 9.10 -8.47
CA ILE A 190 13.21 9.97 -8.79
C ILE A 190 13.70 11.34 -9.26
N ARG A 191 14.67 11.95 -8.55
CA ARG A 191 15.24 13.25 -8.93
C ARG A 191 15.97 13.18 -10.30
N ARG A 192 16.74 12.13 -10.54
CA ARG A 192 17.39 11.90 -11.84
C ARG A 192 16.40 11.75 -12.99
N LEU A 193 15.28 11.07 -12.76
CA LEU A 193 14.23 10.92 -13.76
C LEU A 193 13.55 12.25 -14.09
N LYS A 194 13.27 13.06 -13.08
CA LYS A 194 12.80 14.43 -13.24
C LYS A 194 13.77 15.25 -14.11
N GLU A 195 15.08 15.18 -13.84
CA GLU A 195 16.11 15.87 -14.63
C GLU A 195 16.13 15.43 -16.11
N LYS A 196 15.75 14.18 -16.38
CA LYS A 196 15.56 13.63 -17.73
C LYS A 196 14.24 14.03 -18.39
N GLY A 197 13.41 14.83 -17.71
CA GLY A 197 12.12 15.32 -18.22
C GLY A 197 10.94 14.41 -17.94
N VAL A 198 11.11 13.31 -17.20
CA VAL A 198 9.99 12.44 -16.81
C VAL A 198 9.16 13.16 -15.74
N ALA A 199 7.85 13.21 -15.95
CA ALA A 199 6.90 13.70 -14.96
C ALA A 199 6.58 12.58 -13.96
N ILE A 200 6.52 12.90 -12.68
CA ILE A 200 6.29 11.90 -11.62
C ILE A 200 5.12 12.35 -10.75
N VAL A 201 4.09 11.52 -10.64
CA VAL A 201 3.03 11.70 -9.65
C VAL A 201 3.36 10.80 -8.45
N TYR A 202 3.81 11.43 -7.37
CA TYR A 202 4.23 10.74 -6.16
C TYR A 202 3.11 10.69 -5.14
N VAL A 203 2.64 9.48 -4.82
CA VAL A 203 1.58 9.25 -3.84
C VAL A 203 2.19 8.61 -2.61
N SER A 204 2.02 9.22 -1.45
CA SER A 204 2.47 8.67 -0.17
C SER A 204 1.56 9.14 0.96
N HIS A 205 1.44 8.31 1.99
CA HIS A 205 0.86 8.69 3.27
C HIS A 205 1.93 9.30 4.21
N ARG A 206 3.22 9.21 3.87
CA ARG A 206 4.33 9.86 4.59
C ARG A 206 4.50 11.27 4.04
N LEU A 207 3.88 12.21 4.71
CA LEU A 207 3.78 13.59 4.23
C LEU A 207 5.12 14.31 4.13
N GLU A 208 6.09 13.93 4.97
CA GLU A 208 7.45 14.43 4.93
C GLU A 208 8.15 14.07 3.61
N GLU A 209 7.93 12.87 3.08
CA GLU A 209 8.49 12.45 1.79
C GLU A 209 7.91 13.29 0.64
N VAL A 210 6.61 13.56 0.69
CA VAL A 210 5.94 14.41 -0.31
C VAL A 210 6.49 15.82 -0.26
N LEU A 211 6.67 16.37 0.94
CA LEU A 211 7.28 17.69 1.13
C LEU A 211 8.74 17.73 0.70
N GLU A 212 9.49 16.65 0.80
CA GLU A 212 10.89 16.58 0.38
C GLU A 212 11.07 16.52 -1.15
N LEU A 213 10.16 15.79 -1.83
CA LEU A 213 10.34 15.44 -3.24
C LEU A 213 9.57 16.36 -4.20
N SER A 214 8.39 16.82 -3.82
CA SER A 214 7.45 17.43 -4.77
C SER A 214 7.78 18.87 -5.11
N ASP A 215 7.45 19.27 -6.33
CA ASP A 215 7.43 20.67 -6.79
C ASP A 215 6.09 21.33 -6.53
N ARG A 216 5.01 20.59 -6.77
CA ARG A 216 3.62 20.97 -6.49
C ARG A 216 2.91 19.84 -5.76
N ILE A 217 1.91 20.19 -4.99
CA ILE A 217 1.15 19.21 -4.19
C ILE A 217 -0.34 19.44 -4.42
N THR A 218 -1.05 18.36 -4.72
CA THR A 218 -2.52 18.31 -4.76
C THR A 218 -3.05 17.54 -3.55
N VAL A 219 -4.02 18.11 -2.87
CA VAL A 219 -4.74 17.46 -1.77
C VAL A 219 -6.12 17.04 -2.24
N LEU A 220 -6.44 15.77 -2.02
CA LEU A 220 -7.78 15.20 -2.18
C LEU A 220 -8.38 14.88 -0.82
N ARG A 221 -9.69 15.08 -0.69
CA ARG A 221 -10.48 14.67 0.48
C ARG A 221 -11.89 14.28 0.05
N ASP A 222 -12.36 13.13 0.51
CA ASP A 222 -13.73 12.63 0.25
C ASP A 222 -14.11 12.65 -1.25
N GLY A 223 -13.17 12.29 -2.11
CA GLY A 223 -13.35 12.31 -3.56
C GLY A 223 -13.40 13.69 -4.20
N THR A 224 -13.01 14.75 -3.49
CA THR A 224 -12.98 16.12 -3.99
C THR A 224 -11.57 16.71 -4.03
N HIS A 225 -11.31 17.60 -4.96
CA HIS A 225 -10.09 18.41 -5.02
C HIS A 225 -10.17 19.55 -4.02
N ILE A 226 -9.23 19.63 -3.09
CA ILE A 226 -9.19 20.70 -2.09
C ILE A 226 -8.35 21.86 -2.59
N TRP A 227 -7.12 21.62 -2.98
CA TRP A 227 -6.24 22.59 -3.60
C TRP A 227 -5.02 21.92 -4.28
N THR A 228 -4.40 22.64 -5.21
CA THR A 228 -3.07 22.36 -5.77
C THR A 228 -2.20 23.60 -5.53
N ARG A 229 -1.04 23.42 -4.89
CA ARG A 229 -0.11 24.52 -4.55
C ARG A 229 1.33 24.15 -4.84
N PRO A 230 2.19 25.15 -5.14
CA PRO A 230 3.65 24.97 -5.12
C PRO A 230 4.13 24.51 -3.74
N ARG A 231 5.17 23.67 -3.72
CA ARG A 231 5.70 23.06 -2.49
C ARG A 231 6.14 24.10 -1.45
N ASP A 232 6.72 25.22 -1.91
CA ASP A 232 7.22 26.30 -1.05
C ASP A 232 6.10 27.06 -0.30
N GLN A 233 4.86 26.92 -0.75
CA GLN A 233 3.66 27.51 -0.14
C GLN A 233 2.89 26.53 0.75
N VAL A 234 3.45 25.35 1.07
CA VAL A 234 2.77 24.30 1.82
C VAL A 234 3.57 23.90 3.05
N SER A 235 2.95 23.95 4.20
CA SER A 235 3.45 23.41 5.46
C SER A 235 2.79 22.07 5.81
N LEU A 236 3.45 21.25 6.63
CA LEU A 236 2.89 19.98 7.10
C LEU A 236 1.55 20.13 7.81
N PRO A 237 1.36 21.07 8.76
CA PRO A 237 0.07 21.27 9.42
C PRO A 237 -1.06 21.66 8.47
N GLU A 238 -0.80 22.54 7.48
CA GLU A 238 -1.80 22.91 6.46
C GLU A 238 -2.21 21.73 5.59
N MET A 239 -1.25 20.88 5.21
CA MET A 239 -1.52 19.68 4.43
C MET A 239 -2.38 18.69 5.22
N VAL A 240 -2.05 18.43 6.48
CA VAL A 240 -2.85 17.59 7.39
C VAL A 240 -4.27 18.15 7.55
N THR A 241 -4.40 19.46 7.82
CA THR A 241 -5.71 20.12 7.95
C THR A 241 -6.55 19.98 6.68
N ALA A 242 -5.94 20.16 5.51
CA ALA A 242 -6.64 20.02 4.23
C ALA A 242 -7.11 18.58 3.98
N MET A 243 -6.30 17.58 4.37
CA MET A 243 -6.65 16.17 4.22
C MET A 243 -7.79 15.75 5.15
N VAL A 244 -7.73 16.14 6.42
CA VAL A 244 -8.69 15.72 7.48
C VAL A 244 -9.93 16.61 7.53
N GLY A 245 -9.82 17.88 7.09
CA GLY A 245 -10.93 18.84 7.05
C GLY A 245 -11.24 19.55 8.36
N ARG A 246 -10.42 19.36 9.38
CA ARG A 246 -10.50 20.04 10.67
C ARG A 246 -9.09 20.33 11.17
N GLU A 247 -8.93 21.44 11.88
CA GLU A 247 -7.69 21.67 12.61
C GLU A 247 -7.48 20.56 13.62
N MET A 248 -6.32 19.93 13.59
CA MET A 248 -5.94 18.96 14.60
C MET A 248 -5.47 19.71 15.86
N THR A 249 -6.44 20.23 16.61
CA THR A 249 -6.18 20.85 17.91
C THR A 249 -5.78 19.84 18.98
N ASP A 250 -6.25 18.57 18.82
CA ASP A 250 -5.89 17.46 19.69
C ASP A 250 -5.45 16.26 18.86
N GLN A 251 -4.14 16.03 18.72
CA GLN A 251 -3.58 14.88 17.99
C GLN A 251 -3.95 13.54 18.64
N TYR A 252 -4.31 13.54 19.91
CA TYR A 252 -4.62 12.33 20.66
C TYR A 252 -5.89 12.53 21.50
N PRO A 253 -6.83 11.58 21.49
CA PRO A 253 -7.97 11.63 22.40
C PRO A 253 -7.49 11.60 23.85
N GLU A 254 -8.15 12.37 24.72
CA GLU A 254 -7.88 12.32 26.14
C GLU A 254 -7.93 10.87 26.67
N LYS A 255 -6.92 10.48 27.44
CA LYS A 255 -6.90 9.18 28.11
C LYS A 255 -7.98 9.15 29.18
N ARG A 256 -9.16 8.64 28.86
CA ARG A 256 -10.30 8.51 29.79
C ARG A 256 -10.29 7.20 30.59
N ALA A 257 -9.53 6.20 30.13
CA ALA A 257 -9.46 4.92 30.80
C ALA A 257 -8.64 5.01 32.09
N LYS A 258 -9.19 4.50 33.21
CA LYS A 258 -8.43 4.27 34.43
C LYS A 258 -7.65 2.97 34.26
N ILE A 259 -6.33 3.06 34.34
CA ILE A 259 -5.45 1.89 34.30
C ILE A 259 -5.64 1.12 35.61
N GLY A 260 -6.00 -0.15 35.51
CA GLY A 260 -6.23 -1.04 36.65
C GLY A 260 -5.09 -2.02 36.90
N GLU A 261 -5.44 -3.18 37.44
CA GLU A 261 -4.50 -4.26 37.78
C GLU A 261 -3.99 -4.98 36.52
N PRO A 262 -2.83 -5.67 36.61
CA PRO A 262 -2.31 -6.50 35.53
C PRO A 262 -3.32 -7.58 35.10
N VAL A 263 -3.65 -7.60 33.81
CA VAL A 263 -4.57 -8.58 33.21
C VAL A 263 -3.88 -9.58 32.32
N PHE A 264 -2.71 -9.21 31.78
CA PHE A 264 -1.90 -10.10 30.95
C PHE A 264 -0.42 -9.94 31.30
N THR A 265 0.24 -11.04 31.60
CA THR A 265 1.69 -11.07 31.89
C THR A 265 2.38 -12.13 31.06
N VAL A 266 3.57 -11.83 30.63
CA VAL A 266 4.46 -12.72 29.88
C VAL A 266 5.83 -12.70 30.55
N GLU A 267 6.42 -13.88 30.80
CA GLU A 267 7.69 -14.06 31.47
C GLU A 267 8.62 -14.92 30.61
N SER A 268 9.78 -14.36 30.26
CA SER A 268 10.89 -15.01 29.55
C SER A 268 10.44 -15.80 28.33
N LEU A 269 9.50 -15.25 27.53
CA LEU A 269 8.98 -15.90 26.35
C LEU A 269 10.02 -15.89 25.23
N SER A 270 10.20 -17.06 24.60
CA SER A 270 11.02 -17.23 23.40
C SER A 270 10.28 -18.07 22.37
N ASP A 271 10.50 -17.81 21.08
CA ASP A 271 9.94 -18.62 20.00
C ASP A 271 10.87 -19.77 19.58
N ASP A 272 10.32 -20.78 18.89
CA ASP A 272 11.05 -21.97 18.48
C ASP A 272 12.06 -21.70 17.36
N GLU A 273 11.84 -20.63 16.58
CA GLU A 273 12.70 -20.21 15.45
C GLU A 273 13.77 -19.18 15.88
N GLU A 274 13.86 -18.85 17.18
CA GLU A 274 14.86 -17.94 17.76
C GLU A 274 14.84 -16.50 17.21
N VAL A 275 13.67 -16.03 16.72
CA VAL A 275 13.49 -14.65 16.22
C VAL A 275 13.50 -13.66 17.40
N PHE A 276 12.98 -14.07 18.57
CA PHE A 276 13.08 -13.31 19.81
C PHE A 276 13.31 -14.24 21.00
N GLU A 277 13.97 -13.73 22.06
CA GLU A 277 14.34 -14.51 23.23
C GLU A 277 14.11 -13.71 24.52
N GLY A 278 13.59 -14.42 25.55
CA GLY A 278 13.51 -13.93 26.92
C GLY A 278 12.60 -12.71 27.13
N LEU A 279 11.60 -12.52 26.27
CA LEU A 279 10.74 -11.33 26.30
C LEU A 279 9.80 -11.35 27.50
N ASN A 280 9.76 -10.22 28.22
CA ASN A 280 8.86 -9.98 29.34
C ASN A 280 7.90 -8.84 29.00
N LEU A 281 6.64 -8.96 29.41
CA LEU A 281 5.61 -7.96 29.14
C LEU A 281 4.51 -8.03 30.18
N GLU A 282 4.01 -6.86 30.58
CA GLU A 282 2.83 -6.72 31.42
C GLU A 282 1.85 -5.76 30.75
N VAL A 283 0.56 -6.13 30.72
CA VAL A 283 -0.52 -5.27 30.26
C VAL A 283 -1.59 -5.19 31.34
N ARG A 284 -2.03 -3.97 31.65
CA ARG A 284 -3.02 -3.69 32.68
C ARG A 284 -4.42 -3.48 32.11
N SER A 285 -5.41 -3.65 32.94
CA SER A 285 -6.80 -3.38 32.54
C SER A 285 -6.96 -1.92 32.12
N GLY A 286 -7.60 -1.67 30.95
CA GLY A 286 -7.78 -0.33 30.41
C GLY A 286 -6.51 0.31 29.82
N GLU A 287 -5.41 -0.43 29.72
CA GLU A 287 -4.14 0.04 29.15
C GLU A 287 -4.06 -0.25 27.65
N ILE A 288 -3.49 0.70 26.90
CA ILE A 288 -2.98 0.49 25.54
C ILE A 288 -1.46 0.47 25.63
N LEU A 289 -0.86 -0.72 25.50
CA LEU A 289 0.58 -0.90 25.48
C LEU A 289 1.11 -0.88 24.05
N GLY A 290 1.98 0.07 23.73
CA GLY A 290 2.64 0.17 22.42
C GLY A 290 3.90 -0.70 22.36
N LEU A 291 3.99 -1.57 21.34
CA LEU A 291 5.21 -2.30 20.98
C LEU A 291 5.87 -1.63 19.78
N TYR A 292 7.05 -1.03 20.00
CA TYR A 292 7.81 -0.33 18.97
C TYR A 292 9.11 -1.07 18.64
N GLY A 293 9.56 -0.98 17.38
CA GLY A 293 10.82 -1.56 16.93
C GLY A 293 10.94 -1.52 15.40
N LEU A 294 12.16 -1.70 14.91
CA LEU A 294 12.45 -1.75 13.47
C LEU A 294 11.79 -2.98 12.79
N VAL A 295 11.74 -2.97 11.46
CA VAL A 295 11.36 -4.14 10.67
C VAL A 295 12.30 -5.30 11.01
N GLY A 296 11.73 -6.47 11.29
CA GLY A 296 12.50 -7.64 11.72
C GLY A 296 12.81 -7.70 13.22
N ALA A 297 12.30 -6.76 14.04
CA ALA A 297 12.49 -6.78 15.50
C ALA A 297 11.69 -7.86 16.26
N GLY A 298 10.96 -8.73 15.55
CA GLY A 298 10.23 -9.86 16.15
C GLY A 298 8.86 -9.51 16.74
N ARG A 299 8.30 -8.31 16.50
CA ARG A 299 7.00 -7.87 17.07
C ARG A 299 5.84 -8.75 16.62
N SER A 300 5.75 -9.01 15.32
CA SER A 300 4.70 -9.86 14.73
C SER A 300 4.85 -11.30 15.17
N GLU A 301 6.08 -11.80 15.21
CA GLU A 301 6.42 -13.15 15.63
C GLU A 301 6.07 -13.36 17.10
N PHE A 302 6.31 -12.36 17.96
CA PHE A 302 5.89 -12.38 19.36
C PHE A 302 4.37 -12.50 19.50
N ALA A 303 3.60 -11.66 18.79
CA ALA A 303 2.14 -11.70 18.81
C ALA A 303 1.60 -13.05 18.29
N GLN A 304 2.17 -13.56 17.19
CA GLN A 304 1.83 -14.85 16.59
C GLN A 304 2.16 -16.03 17.50
N THR A 305 3.27 -15.97 18.25
CA THR A 305 3.64 -16.99 19.25
C THR A 305 2.64 -17.03 20.39
N LEU A 306 2.23 -15.87 20.91
CA LEU A 306 1.17 -15.79 21.91
C LEU A 306 -0.17 -16.31 21.39
N PHE A 307 -0.51 -15.98 20.17
CA PHE A 307 -1.78 -16.41 19.57
C PHE A 307 -1.79 -17.89 19.14
N GLY A 308 -0.63 -18.59 19.20
CA GLY A 308 -0.50 -20.01 18.90
C GLY A 308 -0.41 -20.31 17.39
N ILE A 309 -0.01 -19.34 16.55
CA ILE A 309 0.36 -19.53 15.13
C ILE A 309 1.78 -20.07 15.06
N ARG A 310 2.70 -19.51 15.85
CA ARG A 310 4.09 -19.96 15.99
C ARG A 310 4.25 -20.78 17.27
N LYS A 311 5.24 -21.67 17.28
CA LYS A 311 5.54 -22.48 18.46
C LYS A 311 6.33 -21.67 19.49
N ARG A 312 5.96 -21.86 20.76
CA ARG A 312 6.68 -21.36 21.91
C ARG A 312 7.83 -22.33 22.25
N LYS A 313 9.06 -21.83 22.39
CA LYS A 313 10.21 -22.60 22.85
C LYS A 313 10.20 -22.71 24.39
N ASN A 314 10.06 -21.57 25.06
CA ASN A 314 9.99 -21.48 26.53
C ASN A 314 9.19 -20.26 26.96
N GLY A 315 9.15 -20.00 28.28
CA GLY A 315 8.47 -18.88 28.91
C GLY A 315 7.05 -19.21 29.38
N ARG A 316 6.45 -18.27 30.10
CA ARG A 316 5.12 -18.39 30.70
C ARG A 316 4.27 -17.17 30.33
N ALA A 317 2.97 -17.35 30.30
CA ALA A 317 2.03 -16.24 30.18
C ALA A 317 0.81 -16.50 31.07
N HIS A 318 0.18 -15.43 31.56
CA HIS A 318 -1.02 -15.51 32.39
C HIS A 318 -2.04 -14.47 31.91
N ILE A 319 -3.33 -14.84 31.96
CA ILE A 319 -4.46 -13.93 31.76
C ILE A 319 -5.30 -13.93 33.04
N ASN A 320 -5.49 -12.75 33.64
CA ASN A 320 -6.20 -12.58 34.91
C ASN A 320 -5.68 -13.53 36.01
N GLY A 321 -4.34 -13.65 36.11
CA GLY A 321 -3.65 -14.53 37.06
C GLY A 321 -3.74 -16.05 36.76
N LYS A 322 -4.45 -16.46 35.69
CA LYS A 322 -4.54 -17.86 35.29
C LYS A 322 -3.51 -18.20 34.23
N PRO A 323 -2.88 -19.39 34.27
CA PRO A 323 -1.91 -19.78 33.25
C PRO A 323 -2.53 -19.75 31.84
N PHE A 324 -1.85 -19.08 30.91
CA PHE A 324 -2.20 -19.02 29.50
C PHE A 324 -1.30 -19.98 28.71
N GLN A 325 -1.93 -21.03 28.15
CA GLN A 325 -1.22 -22.13 27.49
C GLN A 325 -1.79 -22.46 26.10
N ALA A 326 -2.21 -21.45 25.35
CA ALA A 326 -2.72 -21.64 24.02
C ALA A 326 -1.61 -22.15 23.08
N LYS A 327 -1.91 -23.24 22.37
CA LYS A 327 -1.08 -23.84 21.32
C LYS A 327 -1.68 -23.67 19.92
N THR A 328 -2.88 -23.12 19.84
CA THR A 328 -3.60 -22.86 18.61
C THR A 328 -4.41 -21.58 18.74
N PRO A 329 -4.71 -20.87 17.62
CA PRO A 329 -5.55 -19.68 17.61
C PRO A 329 -6.90 -19.87 18.28
N THR A 330 -7.53 -21.02 18.08
CA THR A 330 -8.81 -21.35 18.73
C THR A 330 -8.70 -21.40 20.26
N GLN A 331 -7.61 -21.97 20.79
CA GLN A 331 -7.38 -22.00 22.23
C GLN A 331 -7.09 -20.61 22.79
N ALA A 332 -6.35 -19.76 22.06
CA ALA A 332 -6.08 -18.38 22.43
C ALA A 332 -7.37 -17.57 22.55
N LEU A 333 -8.25 -17.65 21.53
CA LEU A 333 -9.57 -17.01 21.55
C LEU A 333 -10.42 -17.47 22.75
N HIS A 334 -10.45 -18.77 23.04
CA HIS A 334 -11.20 -19.31 24.19
C HIS A 334 -10.66 -18.82 25.54
N GLN A 335 -9.36 -18.54 25.62
CA GLN A 335 -8.72 -18.01 26.84
C GLN A 335 -8.73 -16.46 26.89
N GLY A 336 -9.37 -15.79 25.91
CA GLY A 336 -9.60 -14.34 25.92
C GLY A 336 -8.52 -13.50 25.21
N LEU A 337 -7.62 -14.13 24.44
CA LEU A 337 -6.64 -13.42 23.59
C LEU A 337 -7.10 -13.41 22.14
N ALA A 338 -7.20 -12.23 21.55
CA ALA A 338 -7.47 -12.05 20.12
C ALA A 338 -6.24 -11.45 19.42
N TYR A 339 -6.10 -11.74 18.14
CA TYR A 339 -5.02 -11.22 17.29
C TYR A 339 -5.60 -10.64 16.00
N LEU A 340 -5.22 -9.40 15.69
CA LEU A 340 -5.53 -8.76 14.42
C LEU A 340 -4.23 -8.64 13.61
N PRO A 341 -4.11 -9.35 12.48
CA PRO A 341 -2.90 -9.33 11.67
C PRO A 341 -2.74 -8.00 10.91
N GLU A 342 -1.49 -7.66 10.58
CA GLU A 342 -1.15 -6.51 9.73
C GLU A 342 -1.65 -6.71 8.29
N ASP A 343 -1.37 -7.89 7.70
CA ASP A 343 -1.83 -8.25 6.37
C ASP A 343 -3.30 -8.71 6.41
N ARG A 344 -4.19 -7.79 6.08
CA ARG A 344 -5.63 -8.03 6.03
C ARG A 344 -6.03 -8.98 4.91
N LEU A 345 -5.35 -8.91 3.76
CA LEU A 345 -5.76 -9.60 2.54
C LEU A 345 -5.42 -11.08 2.54
N THR A 346 -4.27 -11.45 3.13
CA THR A 346 -3.82 -12.85 3.17
C THR A 346 -4.10 -13.54 4.50
N GLN A 347 -4.25 -12.78 5.61
CA GLN A 347 -4.39 -13.32 6.95
C GLN A 347 -5.68 -12.90 7.67
N GLY A 348 -6.31 -11.79 7.26
CA GLY A 348 -7.42 -11.17 8.00
C GLY A 348 -8.80 -11.51 7.47
N VAL A 349 -8.97 -11.72 6.16
CA VAL A 349 -10.28 -11.93 5.53
C VAL A 349 -10.27 -13.04 4.48
N PHE A 350 -11.40 -13.71 4.33
CA PHE A 350 -11.68 -14.61 3.21
C PHE A 350 -12.33 -13.80 2.09
N ARG A 351 -11.60 -13.54 1.03
CA ARG A 351 -12.01 -12.64 -0.07
C ARG A 351 -13.29 -13.06 -0.78
N GLU A 352 -13.53 -14.37 -0.90
CA GLU A 352 -14.69 -14.97 -1.56
C GLU A 352 -15.95 -14.95 -0.69
N LEU A 353 -15.82 -14.63 0.60
CA LEU A 353 -16.93 -14.58 1.52
C LEU A 353 -17.45 -13.15 1.70
N THR A 354 -18.73 -13.03 2.01
CA THR A 354 -19.35 -11.74 2.32
C THR A 354 -18.81 -11.14 3.63
N VAL A 355 -19.00 -9.82 3.83
CA VAL A 355 -18.67 -9.14 5.10
C VAL A 355 -19.33 -9.83 6.28
N ARG A 356 -20.60 -10.26 6.14
CA ARG A 356 -21.35 -10.97 7.17
C ARG A 356 -20.69 -12.29 7.55
N GLU A 357 -20.30 -13.10 6.58
CA GLU A 357 -19.63 -14.38 6.81
C GLU A 357 -18.24 -14.18 7.45
N ASN A 358 -17.48 -13.23 6.98
CA ASN A 358 -16.19 -12.86 7.59
C ASN A 358 -16.35 -12.42 9.05
N ALA A 359 -17.30 -11.52 9.34
CA ALA A 359 -17.57 -11.04 10.70
C ALA A 359 -18.04 -12.17 11.65
N ALA A 360 -18.73 -13.16 11.11
CA ALA A 360 -19.22 -14.31 11.88
C ALA A 360 -18.16 -15.40 12.11
N MET A 361 -17.08 -15.44 11.31
CA MET A 361 -16.14 -16.54 11.26
C MET A 361 -15.53 -16.90 12.63
N ALA A 362 -15.08 -15.90 13.38
CA ALA A 362 -14.46 -16.10 14.69
C ALA A 362 -15.42 -16.67 15.76
N VAL A 363 -16.72 -16.51 15.56
CA VAL A 363 -17.78 -16.94 16.49
C VAL A 363 -18.71 -18.00 15.91
N LEU A 364 -18.35 -18.59 14.79
CA LEU A 364 -19.19 -19.49 14.00
C LEU A 364 -19.81 -20.63 14.83
N ARG A 365 -19.04 -21.22 15.75
CA ARG A 365 -19.51 -22.26 16.67
C ARG A 365 -20.69 -21.81 17.57
N ARG A 366 -20.70 -20.54 17.99
CA ARG A 366 -21.79 -19.96 18.81
C ARG A 366 -23.04 -19.67 17.98
N LEU A 367 -22.86 -19.51 16.67
CA LEU A 367 -23.93 -19.22 15.72
C LEU A 367 -24.52 -20.49 15.09
N SER A 368 -23.87 -21.64 15.31
CA SER A 368 -24.28 -22.94 14.77
C SER A 368 -25.13 -23.76 15.75
N ASN A 369 -26.10 -24.50 15.21
CA ASN A 369 -26.80 -25.57 15.90
C ASN A 369 -26.34 -26.88 15.25
N LEU A 370 -25.63 -27.73 16.01
CA LEU A 370 -24.93 -28.90 15.48
C LEU A 370 -23.93 -28.49 14.39
N THR A 371 -24.20 -28.80 13.13
CA THR A 371 -23.35 -28.48 11.97
C THR A 371 -23.90 -27.34 11.09
N PHE A 372 -25.11 -26.84 11.37
CA PHE A 372 -25.76 -25.81 10.55
C PHE A 372 -25.66 -24.42 11.17
N VAL A 373 -25.20 -23.46 10.39
CA VAL A 373 -25.13 -22.03 10.78
C VAL A 373 -26.54 -21.43 10.72
N SER A 374 -26.95 -20.77 11.78
CA SER A 374 -28.24 -20.06 11.82
C SER A 374 -28.10 -18.69 11.18
N GLY A 375 -28.57 -18.49 9.94
CA GLY A 375 -28.51 -17.21 9.24
C GLY A 375 -29.16 -16.03 10.00
N LYS A 376 -30.19 -16.32 10.85
CA LYS A 376 -30.82 -15.30 11.71
C LYS A 376 -29.86 -14.83 12.82
N ARG A 377 -29.15 -15.77 13.47
CA ARG A 377 -28.15 -15.45 14.51
C ARG A 377 -26.91 -14.76 13.92
N GLU A 378 -26.47 -15.23 12.77
CA GLU A 378 -25.37 -14.65 12.03
C GLU A 378 -25.65 -13.18 11.68
N LYS A 379 -26.80 -12.86 11.05
CA LYS A 379 -27.22 -11.50 10.73
C LYS A 379 -27.31 -10.61 11.99
N ALA A 380 -27.91 -11.10 13.07
CA ALA A 380 -28.04 -10.36 14.32
C ALA A 380 -26.67 -10.09 14.98
N SER A 381 -25.74 -11.06 14.92
CA SER A 381 -24.39 -10.91 15.45
C SER A 381 -23.59 -9.87 14.66
N THR A 382 -23.64 -9.94 13.32
CA THR A 382 -22.94 -8.97 12.45
C THR A 382 -23.50 -7.57 12.62
N GLN A 383 -24.84 -7.42 12.66
CA GLN A 383 -25.47 -6.11 12.87
C GLN A 383 -25.02 -5.46 14.18
N ARG A 384 -24.95 -6.24 15.28
CA ARG A 384 -24.48 -5.74 16.57
C ARG A 384 -23.03 -5.21 16.50
N VAL A 385 -22.15 -5.89 15.78
CA VAL A 385 -20.75 -5.43 15.61
C VAL A 385 -20.74 -4.14 14.80
N MET A 386 -21.50 -4.07 13.70
CA MET A 386 -21.56 -2.85 12.86
C MET A 386 -22.17 -1.64 13.60
N ASP A 387 -23.09 -1.87 14.53
CA ASP A 387 -23.69 -0.79 15.33
C ASP A 387 -22.73 -0.28 16.43
N GLN A 388 -21.62 -1.00 16.70
CA GLN A 388 -20.60 -0.65 17.71
C GLN A 388 -19.34 0.00 17.10
N THR A 389 -19.16 -0.12 15.78
CA THR A 389 -18.07 0.48 15.01
C THR A 389 -18.50 1.71 14.24
#